data_51e584dc6b09b0e1fd7b046c03250674
#
_entry.id   51e584dc6b09b0e1fd7b046c03250674
#
_cell.length_a   1.000
_cell.length_b   1.000
_cell.length_c   1.000
_cell.angle_alpha   90.00
_cell.angle_beta   90.00
_cell.angle_gamma   90.00
#
_symmetry.space_group_name_H-M   'P 1'
#
loop_
_entity.id
_entity.type
_entity.pdbx_description
1 polymer ?
#
loop_
_entity_poly.entity_id
_entity_poly.type
_entity_poly.pdbx_seq_one_letter_code
_entity_poly.pdbx_strand_id
1 'polypeptide(L)'
;NLIFSIAEQLHQYGIPVLLIESAKEEQHHLRKKMTDLKVWRPRGGEFLLNPFSLPPGVSMGDYRAALLQILRTCFRADGALEELYRTTLTRCFTKYKYTEESYSDSPDVIPFGLSEFIAEYNMLLLTNGYSAKTQSDMRTAGITRLRTLFDQNPDVFDTVHSVPVSELTAGENLLQLNCLTTIEAKQLFCTLLLISLGTWLRLNGKHSKEPRLVIIMDESHNLLQGAAKNDGEPYSFARDFQ
;
A
#
# COMPACT_ATOMS: atom_id res chain seq x y z
N ASN A 1 15.57 2.35 24.59
CA ASN A 1 14.37 2.46 23.75
C ASN A 1 13.60 1.13 23.83
N LEU A 2 12.30 1.19 24.18
CA LEU A 2 11.46 0.00 24.35
C LEU A 2 11.42 -0.88 23.10
N ILE A 3 11.28 -0.27 21.93
CA ILE A 3 11.27 -0.98 20.64
C ILE A 3 12.54 -1.80 20.45
N PHE A 4 13.70 -1.27 20.78
CA PHE A 4 14.97 -1.97 20.66
C PHE A 4 15.03 -3.20 21.58
N SER A 5 14.59 -3.04 22.84
CA SER A 5 14.58 -4.16 23.79
C SER A 5 13.62 -5.27 23.35
N ILE A 6 12.45 -4.92 22.81
CA ILE A 6 11.50 -5.91 22.30
C ILE A 6 12.07 -6.61 21.07
N ALA A 7 12.62 -5.88 20.11
CA ALA A 7 13.21 -6.46 18.90
C ALA A 7 14.38 -7.41 19.23
N GLU A 8 15.26 -7.03 20.17
CA GLU A 8 16.36 -7.87 20.62
C GLU A 8 15.86 -9.17 21.30
N GLN A 9 14.82 -9.10 22.12
CA GLN A 9 14.22 -10.29 22.73
C GLN A 9 13.59 -11.21 21.68
N LEU A 10 12.85 -10.67 20.71
CA LEU A 10 12.27 -11.44 19.62
C LEU A 10 13.36 -12.16 18.81
N HIS A 11 14.44 -11.46 18.49
CA HIS A 11 15.61 -12.05 17.82
C HIS A 11 16.21 -13.22 18.63
N GLN A 12 16.39 -13.06 19.96
CA GLN A 12 16.92 -14.11 20.82
C GLN A 12 16.01 -15.36 20.86
N TYR A 13 14.70 -15.18 20.70
CA TYR A 13 13.73 -16.28 20.62
C TYR A 13 13.55 -16.83 19.21
N GLY A 14 14.25 -16.29 18.20
CA GLY A 14 14.13 -16.72 16.81
C GLY A 14 12.76 -16.36 16.18
N ILE A 15 12.07 -15.37 16.72
CA ILE A 15 10.78 -14.91 16.21
C ILE A 15 11.02 -13.83 15.17
N PRO A 16 10.57 -14.02 13.90
CA PRO A 16 10.73 -13.03 12.86
C PRO A 16 10.08 -11.68 13.24
N VAL A 17 10.76 -10.59 12.92
CA VAL A 17 10.29 -9.25 13.24
C VAL A 17 10.34 -8.34 12.02
N LEU A 18 9.27 -7.58 11.82
CA LEU A 18 9.20 -6.47 10.87
C LEU A 18 9.06 -5.17 11.66
N LEU A 19 10.09 -4.36 11.63
CA LEU A 19 10.10 -3.01 12.19
C LEU A 19 9.72 -2.03 11.08
N ILE A 20 8.75 -1.14 11.33
CA ILE A 20 8.35 -0.07 10.41
C ILE A 20 8.63 1.27 11.07
N GLU A 21 9.58 2.01 10.50
CA GLU A 21 10.04 3.30 10.99
C GLU A 21 9.57 4.42 10.06
N SER A 22 8.69 5.28 10.57
CA SER A 22 8.02 6.28 9.73
C SER A 22 8.69 7.66 9.71
N ALA A 23 9.42 8.04 10.77
CA ALA A 23 9.90 9.41 10.95
C ALA A 23 11.42 9.53 11.14
N LYS A 24 12.03 8.66 11.92
CA LYS A 24 13.43 8.74 12.31
C LYS A 24 14.23 7.57 11.72
N GLU A 25 15.54 7.71 11.63
CA GLU A 25 16.45 6.65 11.19
C GLU A 25 17.26 6.10 12.39
N GLU A 26 16.60 5.84 13.51
CA GLU A 26 17.30 5.39 14.72
C GLU A 26 17.45 3.87 14.76
N GLN A 27 16.53 3.14 14.17
CA GLN A 27 16.45 1.68 14.33
C GLN A 27 17.54 0.93 13.55
N HIS A 28 18.20 1.58 12.56
CA HIS A 28 19.34 0.97 11.88
C HIS A 28 20.52 0.64 12.84
N HIS A 29 20.58 1.29 14.02
CA HIS A 29 21.57 0.96 15.06
C HIS A 29 21.39 -0.46 15.61
N LEU A 30 20.22 -1.09 15.44
CA LEU A 30 20.00 -2.49 15.79
C LEU A 30 20.92 -3.44 15.01
N ARG A 31 21.42 -3.06 13.83
CA ARG A 31 22.42 -3.87 13.10
C ARG A 31 23.66 -4.22 13.88
N LYS A 32 24.00 -3.45 14.90
CA LYS A 32 25.13 -3.75 15.79
C LYS A 32 24.88 -5.00 16.64
N LYS A 33 23.62 -5.35 16.87
CA LYS A 33 23.21 -6.48 17.70
C LYS A 33 22.49 -7.56 16.89
N MET A 34 21.81 -7.18 15.83
CA MET A 34 21.09 -8.04 14.91
C MET A 34 21.83 -7.97 13.56
N THR A 35 22.84 -8.81 13.39
CA THR A 35 23.76 -8.76 12.23
C THR A 35 23.08 -9.04 10.92
N ASP A 36 22.00 -9.84 10.95
CA ASP A 36 21.25 -10.26 9.78
C ASP A 36 20.06 -9.34 9.45
N LEU A 37 19.93 -8.22 10.19
CA LEU A 37 18.86 -7.24 9.96
C LEU A 37 18.92 -6.67 8.54
N LYS A 38 17.91 -7.01 7.73
CA LYS A 38 17.71 -6.44 6.41
C LYS A 38 17.03 -5.09 6.52
N VAL A 39 17.59 -4.08 5.87
CA VAL A 39 17.01 -2.74 5.84
C VAL A 39 16.48 -2.47 4.45
N TRP A 40 15.19 -2.14 4.36
CA TRP A 40 14.46 -1.84 3.16
C TRP A 40 14.08 -0.36 3.12
N ARG A 41 14.24 0.26 1.95
CA ARG A 41 13.84 1.65 1.73
C ARG A 41 12.98 1.72 0.47
N PRO A 42 11.76 2.29 0.55
CA PRO A 42 10.95 2.54 -0.63
C PRO A 42 11.55 3.68 -1.48
N ARG A 43 12.68 3.42 -2.10
CA ARG A 43 13.35 4.32 -3.04
C ARG A 43 14.38 3.56 -3.87
N GLY A 44 14.76 4.12 -5.02
CA GLY A 44 15.87 3.58 -5.84
C GLY A 44 15.68 2.12 -6.28
N GLY A 45 14.44 1.64 -6.33
CA GLY A 45 14.14 0.26 -6.69
C GLY A 45 14.36 -0.78 -5.59
N GLU A 46 14.76 -0.40 -4.38
CA GLU A 46 14.98 -1.35 -3.27
C GLU A 46 13.68 -2.00 -2.80
N PHE A 47 12.58 -1.25 -2.76
CA PHE A 47 11.26 -1.78 -2.41
C PHE A 47 10.17 -1.14 -3.28
N LEU A 48 9.67 -1.91 -4.22
CA LEU A 48 8.63 -1.50 -5.16
C LEU A 48 7.27 -1.98 -4.69
N LEU A 49 6.25 -1.15 -4.86
CA LEU A 49 4.88 -1.48 -4.48
C LEU A 49 3.89 -0.92 -5.51
N ASN A 50 3.44 -1.76 -6.43
CA ASN A 50 2.40 -1.40 -7.38
C ASN A 50 1.01 -1.40 -6.70
N PRO A 51 0.31 -0.26 -6.61
CA PRO A 51 -1.02 -0.20 -6.00
C PRO A 51 -2.08 -1.05 -6.71
N PHE A 52 -1.85 -1.43 -7.97
CA PHE A 52 -2.80 -2.20 -8.78
C PHE A 52 -2.47 -3.69 -8.83
N SER A 53 -1.38 -4.11 -8.20
CA SER A 53 -1.01 -5.52 -8.09
C SER A 53 -1.89 -6.22 -7.06
N LEU A 54 -2.58 -7.28 -7.47
CA LEU A 54 -3.43 -8.06 -6.56
C LEU A 54 -2.58 -8.74 -5.48
N PRO A 55 -2.95 -8.62 -4.20
CA PRO A 55 -2.34 -9.44 -3.15
C PRO A 55 -2.60 -10.93 -3.41
N PRO A 56 -1.68 -11.82 -3.06
CA PRO A 56 -1.87 -13.26 -3.23
C PRO A 56 -3.18 -13.74 -2.59
N GLY A 57 -4.01 -14.48 -3.35
CA GLY A 57 -5.24 -15.09 -2.87
C GLY A 57 -6.42 -14.12 -2.65
N VAL A 58 -6.30 -12.87 -3.09
CA VAL A 58 -7.41 -11.90 -3.12
C VAL A 58 -7.96 -11.83 -4.53
N SER A 59 -9.28 -11.95 -4.69
CA SER A 59 -9.94 -11.77 -5.98
C SER A 59 -9.84 -10.31 -6.45
N MET A 60 -9.87 -10.09 -7.76
CA MET A 60 -9.85 -8.73 -8.33
C MET A 60 -11.05 -7.91 -7.82
N GLY A 61 -12.23 -8.52 -7.71
CA GLY A 61 -13.43 -7.83 -7.23
C GLY A 61 -13.27 -7.31 -5.80
N ASP A 62 -12.79 -8.15 -4.90
CA ASP A 62 -12.55 -7.78 -3.49
C ASP A 62 -11.43 -6.72 -3.39
N TYR A 63 -10.34 -6.92 -4.12
CA TYR A 63 -9.22 -5.98 -4.10
C TYR A 63 -9.60 -4.62 -4.67
N ARG A 64 -10.34 -4.56 -5.77
CA ARG A 64 -10.82 -3.32 -6.38
C ARG A 64 -11.66 -2.51 -5.38
N ALA A 65 -12.55 -3.17 -4.64
CA ALA A 65 -13.35 -2.53 -3.60
C ALA A 65 -12.46 -1.96 -2.47
N ALA A 66 -11.50 -2.75 -2.00
CA ALA A 66 -10.54 -2.32 -0.98
C ALA A 66 -9.66 -1.16 -1.49
N LEU A 67 -9.13 -1.26 -2.72
CA LEU A 67 -8.30 -0.22 -3.31
C LEU A 67 -9.06 1.10 -3.49
N LEU A 68 -10.33 1.04 -3.91
CA LEU A 68 -11.17 2.24 -3.99
C LEU A 68 -11.32 2.90 -2.62
N GLN A 69 -11.53 2.12 -1.57
CA GLN A 69 -11.61 2.64 -0.20
C GLN A 69 -10.28 3.26 0.26
N ILE A 70 -9.15 2.65 -0.08
CA ILE A 70 -7.83 3.20 0.19
C ILE A 70 -7.64 4.54 -0.52
N LEU A 71 -7.94 4.60 -1.82
CA LEU A 71 -7.84 5.84 -2.60
C LEU A 71 -8.76 6.94 -2.04
N ARG A 72 -9.98 6.57 -1.64
CA ARG A 72 -10.92 7.48 -0.99
C ARG A 72 -10.33 8.06 0.31
N THR A 73 -9.76 7.22 1.14
CA THR A 73 -9.20 7.63 2.43
C THR A 73 -7.92 8.46 2.26
N CYS A 74 -6.97 7.99 1.46
CA CYS A 74 -5.68 8.67 1.28
C CYS A 74 -5.82 9.98 0.48
N PHE A 75 -6.72 10.03 -0.50
CA PHE A 75 -6.86 11.19 -1.40
C PHE A 75 -8.11 12.02 -1.16
N ARG A 76 -8.91 11.71 -0.12
CA ARG A 76 -10.18 12.38 0.15
C ARG A 76 -11.06 12.44 -1.10
N ALA A 77 -11.14 11.32 -1.80
CA ALA A 77 -11.97 11.20 -2.99
C ALA A 77 -13.40 10.89 -2.58
N ASP A 78 -14.29 11.85 -2.75
CA ASP A 78 -15.72 11.74 -2.49
C ASP A 78 -16.57 12.12 -3.71
N GLY A 79 -17.84 11.74 -3.70
CA GLY A 79 -18.81 12.09 -4.73
C GLY A 79 -18.34 11.75 -6.15
N ALA A 80 -18.29 12.76 -7.01
CA ALA A 80 -17.96 12.57 -8.42
C ALA A 80 -16.53 12.08 -8.65
N LEU A 81 -15.57 12.42 -7.78
CA LEU A 81 -14.20 11.96 -7.87
C LEU A 81 -14.09 10.47 -7.52
N GLU A 82 -14.80 10.02 -6.49
CA GLU A 82 -14.89 8.60 -6.15
C GLU A 82 -15.44 7.77 -7.30
N GLU A 83 -16.54 8.24 -7.92
CA GLU A 83 -17.14 7.55 -9.07
C GLU A 83 -16.19 7.48 -10.27
N LEU A 84 -15.43 8.53 -10.49
CA LEU A 84 -14.44 8.57 -11.55
C LEU A 84 -13.29 7.57 -11.29
N TYR A 85 -12.80 7.47 -10.05
CA TYR A 85 -11.81 6.46 -9.68
C TYR A 85 -12.36 5.04 -9.81
N ARG A 86 -13.60 4.80 -9.35
CA ARG A 86 -14.28 3.50 -9.47
C ARG A 86 -14.37 3.06 -10.92
N THR A 87 -14.85 3.96 -11.80
CA THR A 87 -14.99 3.66 -13.22
C THR A 87 -13.64 3.43 -13.88
N THR A 88 -12.63 4.25 -13.54
CA THR A 88 -11.28 4.08 -14.06
C THR A 88 -10.67 2.74 -13.65
N LEU A 89 -10.77 2.37 -12.36
CA LEU A 89 -10.30 1.06 -11.87
C LEU A 89 -10.97 -0.09 -12.63
N THR A 90 -12.30 -0.05 -12.77
CA THR A 90 -13.05 -1.07 -13.50
C THR A 90 -12.58 -1.20 -14.94
N ARG A 91 -12.40 -0.07 -15.64
CA ARG A 91 -11.90 -0.06 -17.02
C ARG A 91 -10.48 -0.59 -17.14
N CYS A 92 -9.58 -0.17 -16.24
CA CYS A 92 -8.21 -0.67 -16.24
C CYS A 92 -8.20 -2.19 -16.05
N PHE A 93 -8.81 -2.72 -15.00
CA PHE A 93 -8.82 -4.16 -14.76
C PHE A 93 -9.42 -4.92 -15.96
N THR A 94 -10.55 -4.48 -16.51
CA THR A 94 -11.16 -5.11 -17.71
C THR A 94 -10.23 -5.05 -18.93
N LYS A 95 -9.62 -3.91 -19.21
CA LYS A 95 -8.70 -3.70 -20.34
C LYS A 95 -7.48 -4.62 -20.26
N TYR A 96 -7.00 -4.86 -19.04
CA TYR A 96 -5.86 -5.72 -18.76
C TYR A 96 -6.28 -7.17 -18.41
N LYS A 97 -7.47 -7.58 -18.87
CA LYS A 97 -8.00 -8.94 -18.86
C LYS A 97 -8.30 -9.53 -17.49
N TYR A 98 -8.49 -8.70 -16.48
CA TYR A 98 -8.97 -9.16 -15.20
C TYR A 98 -10.50 -9.32 -15.24
N THR A 99 -10.99 -10.40 -14.64
CA THR A 99 -12.40 -10.63 -14.29
C THR A 99 -12.57 -10.49 -12.78
N GLU A 100 -13.80 -10.40 -12.29
CA GLU A 100 -14.06 -10.29 -10.82
C GLU A 100 -13.41 -11.44 -10.02
N GLU A 101 -13.25 -12.61 -10.64
CA GLU A 101 -12.68 -13.81 -10.04
C GLU A 101 -11.19 -14.01 -10.32
N SER A 102 -10.53 -13.07 -11.03
CA SER A 102 -9.09 -13.18 -11.30
C SER A 102 -8.27 -12.97 -10.03
N TYR A 103 -7.17 -13.70 -9.94
CA TYR A 103 -6.17 -13.62 -8.89
C TYR A 103 -4.82 -13.15 -9.45
N SER A 104 -3.84 -12.91 -8.58
CA SER A 104 -2.51 -12.45 -8.98
C SER A 104 -1.76 -13.42 -9.90
N ASP A 105 -2.07 -14.70 -9.86
CA ASP A 105 -1.49 -15.80 -10.63
C ASP A 105 -2.37 -16.29 -11.78
N SER A 106 -3.47 -15.60 -12.09
CA SER A 106 -4.33 -15.93 -13.23
C SER A 106 -3.55 -15.80 -14.54
N PRO A 107 -3.64 -16.80 -15.47
CA PRO A 107 -2.71 -16.93 -16.59
C PRO A 107 -2.83 -15.84 -17.66
N ASP A 108 -4.02 -15.26 -17.81
CA ASP A 108 -4.33 -14.32 -18.91
C ASP A 108 -4.26 -12.85 -18.52
N VAL A 109 -4.05 -12.55 -17.24
CA VAL A 109 -4.02 -11.16 -16.77
C VAL A 109 -2.72 -10.46 -17.14
N ILE A 110 -2.83 -9.18 -17.47
CA ILE A 110 -1.70 -8.35 -17.83
C ILE A 110 -1.48 -7.34 -16.70
N PRO A 111 -0.34 -7.35 -16.01
CA PRO A 111 -0.04 -6.34 -15.00
C PRO A 111 -0.04 -4.93 -15.60
N PHE A 112 -0.55 -3.98 -14.87
CA PHE A 112 -0.53 -2.56 -15.25
C PHE A 112 -0.12 -1.70 -14.04
N GLY A 113 0.32 -0.48 -14.31
CA GLY A 113 0.80 0.44 -13.30
C GLY A 113 0.05 1.75 -13.29
N LEU A 114 0.63 2.75 -12.64
CA LEU A 114 0.03 4.06 -12.48
C LEU A 114 -0.11 4.80 -13.79
N SER A 115 0.88 4.72 -14.66
CA SER A 115 0.86 5.38 -15.97
C SER A 115 -0.36 4.97 -16.79
N GLU A 116 -0.69 3.68 -16.78
CA GLU A 116 -1.87 3.14 -17.47
C GLU A 116 -3.17 3.61 -16.81
N PHE A 117 -3.21 3.64 -15.47
CA PHE A 117 -4.36 4.17 -14.73
C PHE A 117 -4.61 5.64 -15.05
N ILE A 118 -3.56 6.48 -15.06
CA ILE A 118 -3.68 7.91 -15.41
C ILE A 118 -4.14 8.08 -16.86
N ALA A 119 -3.63 7.27 -17.79
CA ALA A 119 -4.05 7.32 -19.18
C ALA A 119 -5.56 7.02 -19.33
N GLU A 120 -6.06 5.98 -18.67
CA GLU A 120 -7.48 5.60 -18.71
C GLU A 120 -8.36 6.64 -18.01
N TYR A 121 -7.91 7.23 -16.90
CA TYR A 121 -8.59 8.32 -16.21
C TYR A 121 -8.76 9.55 -17.15
N ASN A 122 -7.71 9.95 -17.86
CA ASN A 122 -7.79 11.05 -18.83
C ASN A 122 -8.74 10.74 -19.98
N MET A 123 -8.70 9.52 -20.51
CA MET A 123 -9.63 9.09 -21.55
C MET A 123 -11.09 9.16 -21.09
N LEU A 124 -11.35 8.73 -19.85
CA LEU A 124 -12.69 8.79 -19.27
C LEU A 124 -13.18 10.24 -19.11
N LEU A 125 -12.33 11.16 -18.67
CA LEU A 125 -12.68 12.59 -18.59
C LEU A 125 -13.07 13.18 -19.96
N LEU A 126 -12.36 12.78 -21.02
CA LEU A 126 -12.64 13.29 -22.37
C LEU A 126 -13.94 12.72 -22.96
N THR A 127 -14.29 11.48 -22.58
CA THR A 127 -15.43 10.76 -23.18
C THR A 127 -16.75 10.91 -22.43
N ASN A 128 -16.73 11.35 -21.18
CA ASN A 128 -17.95 11.47 -20.34
C ASN A 128 -18.81 12.71 -20.61
N GLY A 129 -18.49 13.53 -21.63
CA GLY A 129 -19.32 14.69 -21.97
C GLY A 129 -19.33 15.82 -20.94
N TYR A 130 -18.39 15.84 -20.00
CA TYR A 130 -18.24 16.94 -19.04
C TYR A 130 -17.89 18.27 -19.75
N SER A 131 -18.33 19.40 -19.18
CA SER A 131 -17.88 20.71 -19.63
C SER A 131 -16.36 20.84 -19.48
N ALA A 132 -15.72 21.69 -20.29
CA ALA A 132 -14.27 21.93 -20.20
C ALA A 132 -13.82 22.35 -18.77
N LYS A 133 -14.64 23.13 -18.08
CA LYS A 133 -14.39 23.52 -16.68
C LYS A 133 -14.43 22.30 -15.77
N THR A 134 -15.47 21.49 -15.85
CA THR A 134 -15.59 20.27 -15.02
C THR A 134 -14.46 19.28 -15.28
N GLN A 135 -14.05 19.10 -16.55
CA GLN A 135 -12.89 18.26 -16.89
C GLN A 135 -11.60 18.78 -16.24
N SER A 136 -11.37 20.10 -16.29
CA SER A 136 -10.20 20.72 -15.66
C SER A 136 -10.20 20.54 -14.13
N ASP A 137 -11.35 20.79 -13.50
CA ASP A 137 -11.51 20.64 -12.06
C ASP A 137 -11.29 19.18 -11.61
N MET A 138 -11.89 18.21 -12.30
CA MET A 138 -11.74 16.79 -12.01
C MET A 138 -10.32 16.29 -12.30
N ARG A 139 -9.67 16.78 -13.35
CA ARG A 139 -8.27 16.46 -13.63
C ARG A 139 -7.36 16.96 -12.50
N THR A 140 -7.56 18.21 -12.07
CA THR A 140 -6.78 18.81 -10.99
C THR A 140 -7.03 18.06 -9.67
N ALA A 141 -8.28 17.76 -9.34
CA ALA A 141 -8.63 17.07 -8.10
C ALA A 141 -8.11 15.63 -8.06
N GLY A 142 -8.22 14.89 -9.16
CA GLY A 142 -7.85 13.47 -9.21
C GLY A 142 -6.39 13.24 -9.57
N ILE A 143 -5.97 13.69 -10.76
CA ILE A 143 -4.62 13.35 -11.27
C ILE A 143 -3.53 14.12 -10.55
N THR A 144 -3.74 15.41 -10.23
CA THR A 144 -2.69 16.20 -9.58
C THR A 144 -2.35 15.61 -8.21
N ARG A 145 -3.36 15.18 -7.44
CA ARG A 145 -3.12 14.53 -6.15
C ARG A 145 -2.36 13.21 -6.30
N LEU A 146 -2.79 12.36 -7.24
CA LEU A 146 -2.08 11.12 -7.56
C LEU A 146 -0.65 11.41 -8.01
N ARG A 147 -0.46 12.34 -8.95
CA ARG A 147 0.87 12.69 -9.46
C ARG A 147 1.77 13.26 -8.37
N THR A 148 1.29 14.16 -7.53
CA THR A 148 2.11 14.70 -6.44
C THR A 148 2.68 13.58 -5.57
N LEU A 149 1.86 12.56 -5.30
CA LEU A 149 2.29 11.41 -4.53
C LEU A 149 3.33 10.56 -5.26
N PHE A 150 3.13 10.36 -6.55
CA PHE A 150 3.96 9.47 -7.38
C PHE A 150 5.16 10.20 -7.99
N ASP A 151 5.04 11.47 -8.40
CA ASP A 151 6.17 12.26 -8.90
C ASP A 151 7.24 12.48 -7.82
N GLN A 152 6.83 12.51 -6.56
CA GLN A 152 7.77 12.57 -5.43
C GLN A 152 8.40 11.20 -5.10
N ASN A 153 7.79 10.10 -5.53
CA ASN A 153 8.24 8.73 -5.25
C ASN A 153 8.06 7.81 -6.48
N PRO A 154 8.52 8.22 -7.68
CA PRO A 154 8.27 7.46 -8.92
C PRO A 154 8.84 6.06 -8.84
N ASP A 155 10.03 5.91 -8.26
CA ASP A 155 10.74 4.64 -8.14
C ASP A 155 10.04 3.62 -7.23
N VAL A 156 8.95 4.00 -6.56
CA VAL A 156 8.24 3.13 -5.62
C VAL A 156 6.93 2.63 -6.17
N PHE A 157 6.14 3.54 -6.74
CA PHE A 157 4.75 3.28 -7.10
C PHE A 157 4.51 3.17 -8.61
N ASP A 158 5.35 3.79 -9.45
CA ASP A 158 5.24 3.71 -10.92
C ASP A 158 5.96 2.47 -11.44
N THR A 159 5.40 1.32 -11.12
CA THR A 159 5.92 0.00 -11.47
C THR A 159 4.77 -0.93 -11.81
N VAL A 160 5.03 -1.96 -12.61
CA VAL A 160 4.06 -3.04 -12.87
C VAL A 160 4.25 -4.23 -11.93
N HIS A 161 5.35 -4.24 -11.15
CA HIS A 161 5.67 -5.32 -10.22
C HIS A 161 5.81 -4.78 -8.79
N SER A 162 5.51 -5.64 -7.82
CA SER A 162 5.78 -5.37 -6.40
C SER A 162 6.85 -6.32 -5.89
N VAL A 163 7.63 -5.87 -4.91
CA VAL A 163 8.50 -6.78 -4.15
C VAL A 163 7.60 -7.76 -3.39
N PRO A 164 7.88 -9.08 -3.46
CA PRO A 164 7.08 -10.06 -2.75
C PRO A 164 7.10 -9.83 -1.24
N VAL A 165 5.94 -9.75 -0.62
CA VAL A 165 5.84 -9.55 0.84
C VAL A 165 6.42 -10.68 1.66
N SER A 166 6.61 -11.87 1.06
CA SER A 166 7.32 -12.99 1.66
C SER A 166 8.74 -12.64 2.09
N GLU A 167 9.39 -11.69 1.43
CA GLU A 167 10.73 -11.20 1.82
C GLU A 167 10.74 -10.57 3.22
N LEU A 168 9.60 -10.04 3.66
CA LEU A 168 9.44 -9.39 4.97
C LEU A 168 8.98 -10.32 6.08
N THR A 169 8.72 -11.60 5.77
CA THR A 169 8.14 -12.56 6.73
C THR A 169 9.16 -13.50 7.36
N ALA A 170 10.41 -13.41 6.94
CA ALA A 170 11.50 -14.26 7.43
C ALA A 170 12.62 -13.41 8.01
N GLY A 171 13.13 -13.80 9.18
CA GLY A 171 14.23 -13.11 9.85
C GLY A 171 13.85 -11.72 10.37
N GLU A 172 14.83 -10.85 10.44
CA GLU A 172 14.69 -9.49 10.96
C GLU A 172 14.69 -8.49 9.80
N ASN A 173 13.61 -7.73 9.72
CA ASN A 173 13.42 -6.73 8.68
C ASN A 173 13.13 -5.36 9.28
N LEU A 174 13.75 -4.33 8.74
CA LEU A 174 13.50 -2.94 9.03
C LEU A 174 13.09 -2.21 7.76
N LEU A 175 11.89 -1.67 7.76
CA LEU A 175 11.37 -0.85 6.67
C LEU A 175 11.39 0.62 7.09
N GLN A 176 12.22 1.41 6.40
CA GLN A 176 12.40 2.84 6.66
C GLN A 176 11.58 3.66 5.66
N LEU A 177 10.51 4.30 6.15
CA LEU A 177 9.57 5.09 5.33
C LEU A 177 9.87 6.58 5.31
N ASN A 178 10.91 7.03 5.97
CA ASN A 178 11.30 8.44 6.01
C ASN A 178 11.67 9.00 4.62
N CYS A 179 12.04 8.14 3.68
CA CYS A 179 12.28 8.50 2.28
C CYS A 179 11.00 8.84 1.51
N LEU A 180 9.82 8.41 1.98
CA LEU A 180 8.54 8.85 1.43
C LEU A 180 8.22 10.25 1.98
N THR A 181 8.05 11.21 1.07
CA THR A 181 8.05 12.64 1.41
C THR A 181 6.76 13.12 2.07
N THR A 182 5.62 12.46 1.79
CA THR A 182 4.30 12.89 2.30
C THR A 182 3.71 11.84 3.24
N ILE A 183 2.83 12.29 4.14
CA ILE A 183 2.10 11.39 5.03
C ILE A 183 1.16 10.48 4.25
N GLU A 184 0.55 10.99 3.18
CA GLU A 184 -0.34 10.23 2.31
C GLU A 184 0.40 9.09 1.60
N ALA A 185 1.65 9.33 1.14
CA ALA A 185 2.49 8.29 0.56
C ALA A 185 2.81 7.18 1.57
N LYS A 186 3.15 7.55 2.79
CA LYS A 186 3.41 6.61 3.87
C LYS A 186 2.15 5.79 4.22
N GLN A 187 1.00 6.46 4.32
CA GLN A 187 -0.29 5.80 4.61
C GLN A 187 -0.67 4.83 3.50
N LEU A 188 -0.60 5.25 2.23
CA LEU A 188 -0.86 4.39 1.09
C LEU A 188 0.06 3.16 1.09
N PHE A 189 1.36 3.40 1.25
CA PHE A 189 2.36 2.34 1.27
C PHE A 189 2.09 1.34 2.40
N CYS A 190 1.92 1.82 3.63
CA CYS A 190 1.66 0.96 4.79
C CYS A 190 0.37 0.16 4.62
N THR A 191 -0.70 0.79 4.14
CA THR A 191 -1.98 0.13 3.96
C THR A 191 -1.89 -1.01 2.94
N LEU A 192 -1.32 -0.75 1.77
CA LEU A 192 -1.12 -1.76 0.73
C LEU A 192 -0.22 -2.90 1.22
N LEU A 193 0.86 -2.55 1.92
CA LEU A 193 1.79 -3.52 2.49
C LEU A 193 1.09 -4.42 3.52
N LEU A 194 0.37 -3.85 4.47
CA LEU A 194 -0.28 -4.60 5.54
C LEU A 194 -1.40 -5.51 5.00
N ILE A 195 -2.18 -5.06 4.00
CA ILE A 195 -3.18 -5.90 3.34
C ILE A 195 -2.49 -7.09 2.66
N SER A 196 -1.45 -6.84 1.87
CA SER A 196 -0.71 -7.90 1.18
C SER A 196 -0.06 -8.88 2.16
N LEU A 197 0.55 -8.36 3.23
CA LEU A 197 1.22 -9.15 4.25
C LEU A 197 0.22 -9.99 5.07
N GLY A 198 -0.88 -9.38 5.51
CA GLY A 198 -1.93 -10.08 6.25
C GLY A 198 -2.56 -11.20 5.41
N THR A 199 -2.80 -10.95 4.12
CA THR A 199 -3.31 -11.97 3.21
C THR A 199 -2.30 -13.10 2.99
N TRP A 200 -1.03 -12.75 2.76
CA TRP A 200 0.04 -13.75 2.60
C TRP A 200 0.18 -14.64 3.85
N LEU A 201 0.18 -14.03 5.05
CA LEU A 201 0.25 -14.77 6.32
C LEU A 201 -0.95 -15.70 6.52
N ARG A 202 -2.15 -15.27 6.15
CA ARG A 202 -3.37 -16.08 6.24
C ARG A 202 -3.30 -17.31 5.32
N LEU A 203 -2.83 -17.15 4.09
CA LEU A 203 -2.75 -18.23 3.12
C LEU A 203 -1.61 -19.22 3.39
N ASN A 204 -0.46 -18.68 3.81
CA ASN A 204 0.74 -19.47 4.07
C ASN A 204 0.92 -19.81 5.56
N GLY A 205 -0.01 -19.36 6.40
CA GLY A 205 -0.02 -19.58 7.84
C GLY A 205 -0.48 -20.98 8.19
N LYS A 206 0.40 -21.83 8.74
CA LYS A 206 -0.04 -22.98 9.52
C LYS A 206 -0.45 -22.47 10.91
N HIS A 207 -1.52 -23.02 11.47
CA HIS A 207 -1.87 -22.73 12.86
C HIS A 207 -0.67 -23.07 13.77
N SER A 208 -0.10 -22.07 14.42
CA SER A 208 1.00 -22.21 15.36
C SER A 208 0.60 -21.56 16.69
N LYS A 209 1.09 -22.13 17.78
CA LYS A 209 0.94 -21.52 19.12
C LYS A 209 1.90 -20.35 19.33
N GLU A 210 2.92 -20.26 18.48
CA GLU A 210 3.95 -19.21 18.55
C GLU A 210 3.71 -18.14 17.48
N PRO A 211 4.00 -16.87 17.78
CA PRO A 211 3.94 -15.81 16.79
C PRO A 211 4.86 -16.13 15.60
N ARG A 212 4.35 -15.98 14.39
CA ARG A 212 5.11 -16.24 13.15
C ARG A 212 5.81 -15.00 12.61
N LEU A 213 5.30 -13.86 12.96
CA LEU A 213 5.84 -12.55 12.63
C LEU A 213 5.32 -11.57 13.68
N VAL A 214 6.19 -10.72 14.17
CA VAL A 214 5.81 -9.59 15.01
C VAL A 214 6.07 -8.31 14.22
N ILE A 215 5.04 -7.50 14.04
CA ILE A 215 5.15 -6.20 13.35
C ILE A 215 5.17 -5.11 14.43
N ILE A 216 6.22 -4.31 14.44
CA ILE A 216 6.36 -3.16 15.34
C ILE A 216 6.38 -1.89 14.49
N MET A 217 5.39 -1.03 14.69
CA MET A 217 5.27 0.23 13.95
C MET A 217 5.54 1.40 14.90
N ASP A 218 6.60 2.15 14.59
CA ASP A 218 6.86 3.42 15.27
C ASP A 218 5.93 4.51 14.72
N GLU A 219 5.41 5.35 15.63
CA GLU A 219 4.48 6.43 15.29
C GLU A 219 3.23 5.95 14.49
N SER A 220 2.72 4.76 14.83
CA SER A 220 1.60 4.12 14.12
C SER A 220 0.36 4.98 14.00
N HIS A 221 0.12 5.90 14.94
CA HIS A 221 -0.99 6.84 14.88
C HIS A 221 -0.97 7.74 13.65
N ASN A 222 0.20 8.10 13.14
CA ASN A 222 0.35 8.88 11.91
C ASN A 222 0.08 8.06 10.64
N LEU A 223 0.32 6.75 10.71
CA LEU A 223 0.19 5.85 9.57
C LEU A 223 -1.21 5.24 9.43
N LEU A 224 -1.88 5.02 10.56
CA LEU A 224 -3.16 4.29 10.61
C LEU A 224 -4.37 5.21 10.82
N GLN A 225 -4.18 6.47 11.15
CA GLN A 225 -5.26 7.44 11.19
C GLN A 225 -5.65 7.84 9.77
N GLY A 226 -6.76 7.30 9.28
CA GLY A 226 -7.41 7.81 8.08
C GLY A 226 -7.76 9.30 8.23
N ALA A 227 -7.83 10.03 7.13
CA ALA A 227 -8.11 11.47 7.05
C ALA A 227 -9.51 11.92 7.56
N ALA A 228 -10.19 11.11 8.35
CA ALA A 228 -11.52 11.34 8.87
C ALA A 228 -11.49 12.29 10.07
N LYS A 229 -11.53 13.59 9.80
CA LYS A 229 -11.86 14.59 10.82
C LYS A 229 -13.15 15.35 10.57
N ASN A 230 -14.03 14.93 9.67
CA ASN A 230 -15.23 15.72 9.41
C ASN A 230 -16.61 15.03 9.56
N ASP A 231 -16.73 13.73 9.74
CA ASP A 231 -18.03 13.09 9.97
C ASP A 231 -17.95 11.95 11.01
N GLY A 232 -17.70 12.31 12.25
CA GLY A 232 -18.20 11.58 13.44
C GLY A 232 -17.67 10.19 13.76
N GLU A 233 -17.07 9.45 12.87
CA GLU A 233 -16.41 8.18 13.18
C GLU A 233 -15.05 8.07 12.47
N PRO A 234 -13.95 7.90 13.23
CA PRO A 234 -12.67 7.61 12.62
C PRO A 234 -12.74 6.23 11.98
N TYR A 235 -12.54 6.16 10.68
CA TYR A 235 -12.32 4.89 10.01
C TYR A 235 -11.01 4.30 10.54
N SER A 236 -11.13 3.34 11.43
CA SER A 236 -9.99 2.67 12.04
C SER A 236 -9.67 1.44 11.20
N PHE A 237 -8.60 1.49 10.43
CA PHE A 237 -7.97 0.31 9.82
C PHE A 237 -7.75 -0.82 10.83
N ALA A 238 -7.67 -0.49 12.12
CA ALA A 238 -7.52 -1.47 13.20
C ALA A 238 -8.75 -2.40 13.37
N ARG A 239 -9.93 -2.05 12.83
CA ARG A 239 -11.11 -2.93 12.91
C ARG A 239 -11.07 -4.09 11.94
N ASP A 240 -10.38 -3.94 10.79
CA ASP A 240 -10.33 -4.97 9.76
C ASP A 240 -9.20 -5.99 9.98
N PHE A 241 -8.38 -5.80 11.02
CA PHE A 241 -7.29 -6.69 11.42
C PHE A 241 -7.59 -7.50 12.70
N GLN A 242 -8.79 -7.44 13.24
CA GLN A 242 -9.28 -8.34 14.29
C GLN A 242 -9.97 -9.54 13.66
#